data_c89809e0b8c8cc672a669c67f86bc536
#
_entry.id   c89809e0b8c8cc672a669c67f86bc536
#
_cell.length_a   1.000
_cell.length_b   1.000
_cell.length_c   1.000
_cell.angle_alpha   90.00
_cell.angle_beta   90.00
_cell.angle_gamma   90.00
#
_symmetry.space_group_name_H-M   'P 1'
#
loop_
_entity.id
_entity.type
_entity.pdbx_description
1 polymer ?
#
loop_
_entity_poly.entity_id
_entity_poly.type
_entity_poly.pdbx_seq_one_letter_code
_entity_poly.pdbx_strand_id
1 'polypeptide(L)'
;WHYRSRHESLIAFSNHRYYGGGLVTFPSPVTDDHAVSFHLVPGRYEKGGARINQPEARALVADLVGRLKSPGFRETGLTIGVVTFNSEQQGLIEDLLDEERRNDPALEPYFAEAELEPVFVKNLESVQGDERDIMYFSITYGPDMAGAVSMNFGPLNRDGGERRLNVAVTRARHALRVYSSLRGEQMDLSRTQANGVRDLKHFLEFAEYGPRALAQAHHGSQGDFESPFESSVAAALGRKGWQVHTQIGASSFRVDLGVVHPDFAGRYLAGVECDGATYHRSATARDRDKLREQVLRGLGWEIVRIWSTDR
;
A
#
# COMPACT_ATOMS: atom_id res chain seq x y z
N TRP A 1 11.43 -12.65 1.54
CA TRP A 1 11.36 -11.44 2.36
C TRP A 1 11.03 -10.26 1.45
N HIS A 2 10.02 -9.48 1.85
CA HIS A 2 9.66 -8.26 1.16
C HIS A 2 10.07 -7.06 2.02
N TYR A 3 11.05 -6.30 1.57
CA TYR A 3 11.62 -5.13 2.28
C TYR A 3 11.54 -3.82 1.46
N ARG A 4 10.92 -3.88 0.26
CA ARG A 4 10.78 -2.73 -0.64
C ARG A 4 9.77 -1.72 -0.13
N SER A 5 8.60 -2.19 0.33
CA SER A 5 7.53 -1.34 0.81
C SER A 5 7.80 -0.87 2.24
N ARG A 6 7.65 0.44 2.46
CA ARG A 6 7.81 1.07 3.77
C ARG A 6 6.63 0.83 4.70
N HIS A 7 5.49 0.40 4.16
CA HIS A 7 4.29 0.07 4.91
C HIS A 7 3.75 -1.29 4.49
N GLU A 8 3.36 -2.10 5.47
CA GLU A 8 2.88 -3.47 5.24
C GLU A 8 1.63 -3.52 4.34
N SER A 9 0.73 -2.53 4.43
CA SER A 9 -0.48 -2.46 3.62
C SER A 9 -0.21 -2.43 2.11
N LEU A 10 0.95 -1.93 1.67
CA LEU A 10 1.32 -1.90 0.25
C LEU A 10 1.51 -3.27 -0.37
N ILE A 11 1.83 -4.27 0.44
CA ILE A 11 2.02 -5.65 -0.02
C ILE A 11 0.94 -6.61 0.51
N ALA A 12 0.13 -6.17 1.48
CA ALA A 12 -0.83 -7.03 2.17
C ALA A 12 -1.81 -7.70 1.21
N PHE A 13 -2.39 -6.95 0.26
CA PHE A 13 -3.27 -7.50 -0.76
C PHE A 13 -2.57 -8.58 -1.59
N SER A 14 -1.40 -8.27 -2.14
CA SER A 14 -0.63 -9.20 -2.96
C SER A 14 -0.19 -10.43 -2.16
N ASN A 15 0.26 -10.25 -0.92
CA ASN A 15 0.66 -11.33 -0.05
C ASN A 15 -0.49 -12.30 0.21
N HIS A 16 -1.67 -11.77 0.54
CA HIS A 16 -2.87 -12.58 0.74
C HIS A 16 -3.31 -13.29 -0.55
N ARG A 17 -3.40 -12.54 -1.66
CA ARG A 17 -4.04 -13.03 -2.88
C ARG A 17 -3.18 -13.97 -3.73
N TYR A 18 -1.87 -13.68 -3.82
CA TYR A 18 -0.96 -14.36 -4.76
C TYR A 18 0.10 -15.21 -4.08
N TYR A 19 0.41 -14.93 -2.81
CA TYR A 19 1.50 -15.59 -2.10
C TYR A 19 1.03 -16.40 -0.88
N GLY A 20 -0.30 -16.53 -0.70
CA GLY A 20 -0.90 -17.33 0.40
C GLY A 20 -0.46 -16.91 1.80
N GLY A 21 -0.10 -15.61 1.99
CA GLY A 21 0.46 -15.11 3.24
C GLY A 21 1.93 -15.45 3.46
N GLY A 22 2.58 -16.12 2.49
CA GLY A 22 3.96 -16.64 2.65
C GLY A 22 5.06 -15.58 2.50
N LEU A 23 4.74 -14.35 2.06
CA LEU A 23 5.73 -13.28 2.06
C LEU A 23 5.95 -12.77 3.48
N VAL A 24 7.21 -12.77 3.87
CA VAL A 24 7.62 -12.16 5.13
C VAL A 24 7.59 -10.65 4.95
N THR A 25 6.66 -10.01 5.65
CA THR A 25 6.50 -8.56 5.73
C THR A 25 6.92 -8.06 7.11
N PHE A 26 7.28 -6.80 7.20
CA PHE A 26 7.62 -6.18 8.48
C PHE A 26 6.52 -5.18 8.84
N PRO A 27 6.04 -5.20 10.09
CA PRO A 27 5.00 -4.30 10.53
C PRO A 27 5.46 -2.84 10.50
N SER A 28 4.53 -1.92 10.23
CA SER A 28 4.76 -0.47 10.35
C SER A 28 4.55 0.00 11.79
N PRO A 29 5.35 0.97 12.30
CA PRO A 29 5.08 1.62 13.58
C PRO A 29 3.89 2.59 13.52
N VAL A 30 3.33 2.85 12.33
CA VAL A 30 2.18 3.73 12.10
C VAL A 30 0.98 2.89 11.72
N THR A 31 -0.11 2.99 12.49
CA THR A 31 -1.33 2.17 12.32
C THR A 31 -2.45 2.88 11.58
N ASP A 32 -2.52 4.23 11.66
CA ASP A 32 -3.60 5.03 11.07
C ASP A 32 -3.26 5.52 9.66
N ASP A 33 -2.01 5.46 9.26
CA ASP A 33 -1.59 5.83 7.92
C ASP A 33 -1.72 4.61 6.99
N HIS A 34 -2.89 4.49 6.37
CA HIS A 34 -3.07 3.52 5.31
C HIS A 34 -2.28 3.99 4.09
N ALA A 35 -1.12 3.35 3.87
CA ALA A 35 -0.32 3.63 2.67
C ALA A 35 -1.08 3.34 1.37
N VAL A 36 -2.23 2.65 1.43
CA VAL A 36 -3.19 2.52 0.32
C VAL A 36 -4.42 3.35 0.64
N SER A 37 -4.77 4.30 -0.24
CA SER A 37 -5.94 5.16 -0.08
C SER A 37 -6.85 5.09 -1.30
N PHE A 38 -8.18 5.07 -1.06
CA PHE A 38 -9.19 5.04 -2.10
C PHE A 38 -9.87 6.39 -2.25
N HIS A 39 -9.90 6.91 -3.47
CA HIS A 39 -10.49 8.19 -3.84
C HIS A 39 -11.62 7.95 -4.83
N LEU A 40 -12.85 7.94 -4.35
CA LEU A 40 -14.02 7.84 -5.21
C LEU A 40 -14.27 9.18 -5.91
N VAL A 41 -14.27 9.14 -7.24
CA VAL A 41 -14.54 10.29 -8.09
C VAL A 41 -15.85 10.09 -8.82
N PRO A 42 -16.82 11.02 -8.76
CA PRO A 42 -18.07 10.91 -9.52
C PRO A 42 -17.80 11.15 -11.01
N GLY A 43 -17.35 10.11 -11.71
CA GLY A 43 -17.00 10.12 -13.12
C GLY A 43 -17.85 9.19 -13.94
N ARG A 44 -17.69 9.28 -15.28
CA ARG A 44 -18.30 8.39 -16.27
C ARG A 44 -17.23 7.92 -17.24
N TYR A 45 -17.28 6.63 -17.55
CA TYR A 45 -16.40 6.03 -18.54
C TYR A 45 -17.00 6.10 -19.95
N GLU A 46 -16.29 6.70 -20.88
CA GLU A 46 -16.74 6.85 -22.28
C GLU A 46 -16.47 5.58 -23.07
N LYS A 47 -17.20 4.51 -22.76
CA LYS A 47 -16.99 3.17 -23.32
C LYS A 47 -17.08 3.11 -24.85
N GLY A 48 -18.00 3.83 -25.48
CA GLY A 48 -18.24 3.84 -26.90
C GLY A 48 -17.53 4.94 -27.69
N GLY A 49 -16.72 5.75 -27.00
CA GLY A 49 -16.03 6.93 -27.54
C GLY A 49 -14.53 6.90 -27.29
N ALA A 50 -14.04 7.93 -26.61
CA ALA A 50 -12.62 8.13 -26.34
C ALA A 50 -12.00 7.10 -25.38
N ARG A 51 -12.81 6.28 -24.70
CA ARG A 51 -12.38 5.24 -23.73
C ARG A 51 -11.62 5.82 -22.54
N ILE A 52 -12.02 7.00 -22.12
CA ILE A 52 -11.44 7.76 -20.99
C ILE A 52 -12.47 7.99 -19.88
N ASN A 53 -11.98 8.41 -18.73
CA ASN A 53 -12.73 8.92 -17.61
C ASN A 53 -12.15 10.29 -17.22
N GLN A 54 -12.63 11.34 -17.86
CA GLN A 54 -12.07 12.68 -17.73
C GLN A 54 -12.14 13.24 -16.29
N PRO A 55 -13.27 13.10 -15.54
CA PRO A 55 -13.31 13.57 -14.15
C PRO A 55 -12.27 12.88 -13.26
N GLU A 56 -12.06 11.58 -13.44
CA GLU A 56 -11.06 10.80 -12.69
C GLU A 56 -9.64 11.27 -13.00
N ALA A 57 -9.31 11.46 -14.31
CA ALA A 57 -8.02 11.99 -14.72
C ALA A 57 -7.74 13.37 -14.12
N ARG A 58 -8.71 14.29 -14.20
CA ARG A 58 -8.57 15.65 -13.62
C ARG A 58 -8.40 15.63 -12.11
N ALA A 59 -9.14 14.81 -11.39
CA ALA A 59 -9.03 14.68 -9.94
C ALA A 59 -7.64 14.15 -9.54
N LEU A 60 -7.14 13.14 -10.24
CA LEU A 60 -5.81 12.59 -10.03
C LEU A 60 -4.73 13.63 -10.31
N VAL A 61 -4.78 14.30 -11.45
CA VAL A 61 -3.78 15.32 -11.83
C VAL A 61 -3.79 16.48 -10.85
N ALA A 62 -4.97 16.96 -10.42
CA ALA A 62 -5.06 18.05 -9.45
C ALA A 62 -4.40 17.68 -8.10
N ASP A 63 -4.60 16.47 -7.59
CA ASP A 63 -3.94 16.02 -6.36
C ASP A 63 -2.43 15.85 -6.56
N LEU A 64 -2.00 15.26 -7.67
CA LEU A 64 -0.58 15.08 -7.98
C LEU A 64 0.13 16.42 -8.06
N VAL A 65 -0.39 17.37 -8.85
CA VAL A 65 0.18 18.73 -9.01
C VAL A 65 0.14 19.48 -7.68
N GLY A 66 -0.97 19.41 -6.95
CA GLY A 66 -1.07 20.00 -5.61
C GLY A 66 0.01 19.49 -4.65
N ARG A 67 0.34 18.22 -4.73
CA ARG A 67 1.42 17.61 -3.94
C ARG A 67 2.80 18.09 -4.38
N LEU A 68 3.09 18.12 -5.67
CA LEU A 68 4.37 18.64 -6.20
C LEU A 68 4.60 20.11 -5.81
N LYS A 69 3.53 20.90 -5.74
CA LYS A 69 3.56 22.32 -5.33
C LYS A 69 3.54 22.52 -3.81
N SER A 70 3.31 21.47 -3.02
CA SER A 70 3.26 21.62 -1.56
C SER A 70 4.64 22.01 -1.00
N PRO A 71 4.68 22.98 -0.05
CA PRO A 71 5.94 23.39 0.56
C PRO A 71 6.66 22.18 1.19
N GLY A 72 7.95 22.07 0.94
CA GLY A 72 8.78 21.01 1.49
C GLY A 72 8.69 19.67 0.75
N PHE A 73 7.85 19.50 -0.27
CA PHE A 73 7.77 18.21 -0.97
C PHE A 73 9.10 17.85 -1.67
N ARG A 74 9.74 18.82 -2.29
CA ARG A 74 11.02 18.60 -3.00
C ARG A 74 12.13 18.14 -2.03
N GLU A 75 12.13 18.67 -0.83
CA GLU A 75 13.11 18.32 0.22
C GLU A 75 12.92 16.89 0.75
N THR A 76 11.72 16.31 0.58
CA THR A 76 11.50 14.91 0.95
C THR A 76 12.24 13.93 0.05
N GLY A 77 12.58 14.33 -1.18
CA GLY A 77 13.13 13.46 -2.20
C GLY A 77 12.18 12.36 -2.69
N LEU A 78 10.90 12.42 -2.32
CA LEU A 78 9.91 11.42 -2.73
C LEU A 78 9.56 11.54 -4.21
N THR A 79 9.44 10.41 -4.87
CA THR A 79 9.18 10.29 -6.30
C THR A 79 7.75 9.83 -6.58
N ILE A 80 7.20 10.23 -7.75
CA ILE A 80 5.80 9.97 -8.11
C ILE A 80 5.70 9.23 -9.46
N GLY A 81 4.81 8.23 -9.52
CA GLY A 81 4.43 7.56 -10.76
C GLY A 81 2.92 7.41 -10.87
N VAL A 82 2.42 7.38 -12.11
CA VAL A 82 1.02 7.17 -12.42
C VAL A 82 0.83 5.89 -13.22
N VAL A 83 -0.16 5.08 -12.85
CA VAL A 83 -0.57 3.90 -13.61
C VAL A 83 -2.04 4.03 -13.99
N THR A 84 -2.32 3.87 -15.27
CA THR A 84 -3.67 3.82 -15.83
C THR A 84 -4.02 2.41 -16.26
N PHE A 85 -5.31 2.12 -16.37
CA PHE A 85 -5.76 0.79 -16.74
C PHE A 85 -6.00 0.62 -18.25
N ASN A 86 -5.81 1.71 -19.03
CA ASN A 86 -5.73 1.66 -20.49
C ASN A 86 -4.84 2.78 -21.04
N SER A 87 -4.50 2.72 -22.32
CA SER A 87 -3.63 3.65 -23.03
C SER A 87 -4.26 5.01 -23.30
N GLU A 88 -5.59 5.06 -23.49
CA GLU A 88 -6.31 6.29 -23.79
C GLU A 88 -6.36 7.21 -22.55
N GLN A 89 -6.54 6.64 -21.36
CA GLN A 89 -6.47 7.39 -20.11
C GLN A 89 -5.04 7.85 -19.81
N GLN A 90 -4.04 7.04 -20.18
CA GLN A 90 -2.63 7.44 -20.09
C GLN A 90 -2.39 8.71 -20.89
N GLY A 91 -2.75 8.73 -22.17
CA GLY A 91 -2.59 9.90 -23.02
C GLY A 91 -3.32 11.14 -22.48
N LEU A 92 -4.55 10.97 -21.98
CA LEU A 92 -5.29 12.06 -21.36
C LEU A 92 -4.56 12.65 -20.13
N ILE A 93 -4.01 11.81 -19.26
CA ILE A 93 -3.29 12.27 -18.07
C ILE A 93 -1.98 12.93 -18.47
N GLU A 94 -1.26 12.41 -19.48
CA GLU A 94 -0.06 13.04 -20.03
C GLU A 94 -0.38 14.43 -20.58
N ASP A 95 -1.44 14.59 -21.38
CA ASP A 95 -1.88 15.89 -21.91
C ASP A 95 -2.24 16.88 -20.80
N LEU A 96 -2.95 16.44 -19.75
CA LEU A 96 -3.30 17.29 -18.61
C LEU A 96 -2.07 17.73 -17.81
N LEU A 97 -1.10 16.84 -17.60
CA LEU A 97 0.16 17.19 -16.93
C LEU A 97 1.00 18.16 -17.78
N ASP A 98 1.02 17.99 -19.10
CA ASP A 98 1.69 18.91 -20.00
C ASP A 98 1.03 20.31 -20.02
N GLU A 99 -0.29 20.37 -19.88
CA GLU A 99 -1.01 21.64 -19.69
C GLU A 99 -0.59 22.32 -18.37
N GLU A 100 -0.56 21.59 -17.27
CA GLU A 100 -0.13 22.11 -15.96
C GLU A 100 1.33 22.60 -15.99
N ARG A 101 2.25 21.87 -16.64
CA ARG A 101 3.66 22.26 -16.80
C ARG A 101 3.84 23.53 -17.62
N ARG A 102 3.05 23.69 -18.70
CA ARG A 102 3.05 24.94 -19.48
C ARG A 102 2.55 26.12 -18.68
N ASN A 103 1.59 25.90 -17.79
CA ASN A 103 1.02 26.95 -16.93
C ASN A 103 1.94 27.29 -15.75
N ASP A 104 2.74 26.34 -15.28
CA ASP A 104 3.64 26.51 -14.14
C ASP A 104 5.00 25.81 -14.38
N PRO A 105 5.99 26.55 -14.90
CA PRO A 105 7.33 26.03 -15.16
C PRO A 105 8.07 25.49 -13.93
N ALA A 106 7.62 25.80 -12.71
CA ALA A 106 8.21 25.24 -11.48
C ALA A 106 7.99 23.72 -11.36
N LEU A 107 7.11 23.15 -12.17
CA LEU A 107 6.88 21.70 -12.24
C LEU A 107 7.92 20.97 -13.11
N GLU A 108 8.55 21.67 -14.08
CA GLU A 108 9.48 21.04 -15.03
C GLU A 108 10.56 20.17 -14.40
N PRO A 109 11.20 20.56 -13.28
CA PRO A 109 12.24 19.75 -12.68
C PRO A 109 11.80 18.32 -12.28
N TYR A 110 10.52 18.11 -11.97
CA TYR A 110 10.01 16.77 -11.60
C TYR A 110 9.85 15.82 -12.80
N PHE A 111 9.83 16.36 -14.02
CA PHE A 111 9.63 15.60 -15.26
C PHE A 111 10.90 15.53 -16.11
N ALA A 112 11.97 16.22 -15.71
CA ALA A 112 13.20 16.30 -16.49
C ALA A 112 13.90 14.94 -16.57
N GLU A 113 14.41 14.58 -17.75
CA GLU A 113 15.21 13.37 -17.96
C GLU A 113 16.50 13.32 -17.11
N ALA A 114 16.96 14.48 -16.63
CA ALA A 114 18.12 14.57 -15.75
C ALA A 114 17.83 14.09 -14.31
N GLU A 115 16.58 13.98 -13.93
CA GLU A 115 16.20 13.40 -12.63
C GLU A 115 16.41 11.89 -12.64
N LEU A 116 16.85 11.35 -11.50
CA LEU A 116 17.09 9.91 -11.36
C LEU A 116 15.80 9.09 -11.52
N GLU A 117 14.70 9.62 -10.98
CA GLU A 117 13.38 9.00 -11.02
C GLU A 117 12.30 10.05 -11.37
N PRO A 118 12.23 10.52 -12.63
CA PRO A 118 11.24 11.53 -13.03
C PRO A 118 9.81 11.00 -12.88
N VAL A 119 8.85 11.92 -12.77
CA VAL A 119 7.42 11.57 -12.84
C VAL A 119 7.14 10.87 -14.16
N PHE A 120 6.45 9.76 -14.10
CA PHE A 120 6.01 9.03 -15.29
C PHE A 120 4.50 8.76 -15.27
N VAL A 121 3.93 8.58 -16.46
CA VAL A 121 2.60 8.04 -16.66
C VAL A 121 2.73 6.76 -17.51
N LYS A 122 2.26 5.62 -17.01
CA LYS A 122 2.32 4.34 -17.70
C LYS A 122 0.98 3.61 -17.56
N ASN A 123 0.76 2.60 -18.37
CA ASN A 123 -0.42 1.73 -18.21
C ASN A 123 -0.02 0.37 -17.62
N LEU A 124 -1.01 -0.48 -17.33
CA LEU A 124 -0.82 -1.82 -16.75
C LEU A 124 0.14 -2.72 -17.54
N GLU A 125 0.28 -2.51 -18.85
CA GLU A 125 1.12 -3.34 -19.72
C GLU A 125 2.56 -2.83 -19.77
N SER A 126 2.81 -1.55 -19.46
CA SER A 126 4.13 -0.90 -19.57
C SER A 126 4.81 -0.60 -18.24
N VAL A 127 4.13 -0.73 -17.10
CA VAL A 127 4.68 -0.38 -15.77
C VAL A 127 5.63 -1.43 -15.19
N GLN A 128 5.83 -2.54 -15.85
CA GLN A 128 6.72 -3.58 -15.35
C GLN A 128 8.17 -3.10 -15.25
N GLY A 129 8.76 -3.24 -14.06
CA GLY A 129 10.15 -2.83 -13.79
C GLY A 129 10.26 -1.44 -13.16
N ASP A 130 9.24 -0.60 -13.28
CA ASP A 130 9.25 0.74 -12.69
C ASP A 130 8.63 0.75 -11.29
N GLU A 131 9.12 1.63 -10.44
CA GLU A 131 8.61 1.84 -9.08
C GLU A 131 8.83 3.29 -8.67
N ARG A 132 7.99 3.83 -7.79
CA ARG A 132 8.13 5.16 -7.18
C ARG A 132 7.70 5.10 -5.72
N ASP A 133 8.04 6.13 -4.99
CA ASP A 133 7.62 6.25 -3.60
C ASP A 133 6.10 6.38 -3.49
N ILE A 134 5.51 7.21 -4.31
CA ILE A 134 4.07 7.43 -4.36
C ILE A 134 3.54 7.02 -5.74
N MET A 135 2.65 6.03 -5.76
CA MET A 135 1.98 5.62 -6.99
C MET A 135 0.53 6.11 -6.99
N TYR A 136 0.12 6.65 -8.12
CA TYR A 136 -1.26 7.05 -8.41
C TYR A 136 -1.86 6.06 -9.39
N PHE A 137 -3.03 5.51 -9.05
CA PHE A 137 -3.79 4.66 -9.96
C PHE A 137 -5.01 5.38 -10.47
N SER A 138 -5.19 5.42 -11.79
CA SER A 138 -6.46 5.73 -12.43
C SER A 138 -7.07 4.43 -12.93
N ILE A 139 -8.15 4.00 -12.28
CA ILE A 139 -8.86 2.76 -12.66
C ILE A 139 -9.51 2.92 -14.03
N THR A 140 -9.83 4.16 -14.43
CA THR A 140 -10.39 4.52 -15.73
C THR A 140 -11.81 4.03 -15.93
N TYR A 141 -12.02 2.72 -15.76
CA TYR A 141 -13.30 2.06 -15.93
C TYR A 141 -14.28 2.45 -14.84
N GLY A 142 -15.52 2.70 -15.23
CA GLY A 142 -16.57 3.13 -14.33
C GLY A 142 -17.94 2.94 -14.93
N PRO A 143 -18.99 3.46 -14.29
CA PRO A 143 -20.31 3.53 -14.90
C PRO A 143 -20.27 4.33 -16.20
N ASP A 144 -20.95 3.85 -17.23
CA ASP A 144 -21.15 4.60 -18.48
C ASP A 144 -22.16 5.75 -18.31
N MET A 145 -22.50 6.44 -19.40
CA MET A 145 -23.45 7.54 -19.37
C MET A 145 -24.85 7.12 -18.90
N ALA A 146 -25.21 5.84 -19.06
CA ALA A 146 -26.46 5.27 -18.56
C ALA A 146 -26.37 4.74 -17.13
N GLY A 147 -25.19 4.82 -16.50
CA GLY A 147 -24.93 4.31 -15.15
C GLY A 147 -24.60 2.81 -15.11
N ALA A 148 -24.49 2.14 -16.25
CA ALA A 148 -24.22 0.72 -16.31
C ALA A 148 -22.70 0.42 -16.17
N VAL A 149 -22.36 -0.57 -15.36
CA VAL A 149 -20.98 -1.05 -15.19
C VAL A 149 -20.72 -2.21 -16.13
N SER A 150 -19.71 -2.05 -16.99
CA SER A 150 -19.21 -3.10 -17.86
C SER A 150 -18.20 -3.99 -17.12
N MET A 151 -18.28 -5.32 -17.32
CA MET A 151 -17.28 -6.25 -16.80
C MET A 151 -16.07 -6.44 -17.73
N ASN A 152 -15.90 -5.55 -18.72
CA ASN A 152 -14.72 -5.50 -19.58
C ASN A 152 -13.76 -4.41 -19.06
N PHE A 153 -12.67 -4.83 -18.47
CA PHE A 153 -11.58 -4.02 -17.89
C PHE A 153 -10.29 -4.19 -18.73
N GLY A 154 -10.43 -4.32 -20.04
CA GLY A 154 -9.32 -4.37 -20.99
C GLY A 154 -8.29 -5.47 -20.68
N PRO A 155 -7.03 -5.11 -20.36
CA PRO A 155 -5.95 -6.08 -20.10
C PRO A 155 -6.26 -7.08 -18.98
N LEU A 156 -7.13 -6.73 -18.02
CA LEU A 156 -7.47 -7.59 -16.89
C LEU A 156 -8.41 -8.74 -17.27
N ASN A 157 -9.11 -8.64 -18.40
CA ASN A 157 -9.94 -9.72 -18.92
C ASN A 157 -9.15 -10.77 -19.71
N ARG A 158 -7.90 -10.48 -20.06
CA ARG A 158 -7.03 -11.39 -20.82
C ARG A 158 -6.27 -12.33 -19.86
N ASP A 159 -5.73 -13.42 -20.42
CA ASP A 159 -4.85 -14.32 -19.69
C ASP A 159 -3.67 -13.56 -19.07
N GLY A 160 -3.40 -13.84 -17.80
CA GLY A 160 -2.38 -13.13 -17.01
C GLY A 160 -2.80 -11.73 -16.55
N GLY A 161 -4.08 -11.36 -16.66
CA GLY A 161 -4.61 -10.10 -16.15
C GLY A 161 -4.36 -9.92 -14.64
N GLU A 162 -4.51 -11.00 -13.88
CA GLU A 162 -4.20 -11.04 -12.45
C GLU A 162 -2.72 -10.75 -12.15
N ARG A 163 -1.81 -11.22 -13.01
CA ARG A 163 -0.37 -10.96 -12.87
C ARG A 163 -0.03 -9.51 -13.14
N ARG A 164 -0.68 -8.89 -14.18
CA ARG A 164 -0.50 -7.46 -14.47
C ARG A 164 -0.95 -6.60 -13.30
N LEU A 165 -2.12 -6.92 -12.70
CA LEU A 165 -2.60 -6.23 -11.51
C LEU A 165 -1.60 -6.39 -10.34
N ASN A 166 -1.15 -7.61 -10.06
CA ASN A 166 -0.17 -7.87 -8.99
C ASN A 166 1.12 -7.07 -9.20
N VAL A 167 1.64 -7.04 -10.43
CA VAL A 167 2.83 -6.24 -10.75
C VAL A 167 2.56 -4.77 -10.45
N ALA A 168 1.45 -4.20 -10.88
CA ALA A 168 1.15 -2.78 -10.69
C ALA A 168 0.98 -2.42 -9.21
N VAL A 169 0.16 -3.16 -8.45
CA VAL A 169 -0.13 -2.84 -7.04
C VAL A 169 1.09 -2.95 -6.13
N THR A 170 2.17 -3.61 -6.59
CA THR A 170 3.42 -3.73 -5.84
C THR A 170 4.49 -2.71 -6.22
N ARG A 171 4.14 -1.67 -6.99
CA ARG A 171 5.10 -0.65 -7.48
C ARG A 171 5.31 0.53 -6.53
N ALA A 172 4.47 0.69 -5.51
CA ALA A 172 4.59 1.74 -4.52
C ALA A 172 5.58 1.37 -3.41
N ARG A 173 6.49 2.29 -3.06
CA ARG A 173 7.41 2.13 -1.91
C ARG A 173 6.84 2.73 -0.63
N HIS A 174 6.11 3.86 -0.72
CA HIS A 174 5.56 4.60 0.43
C HIS A 174 4.04 4.71 0.43
N ALA A 175 3.43 5.04 -0.71
CA ALA A 175 1.98 5.23 -0.77
C ALA A 175 1.40 4.85 -2.13
N LEU A 176 0.18 4.30 -2.12
CA LEU A 176 -0.62 3.99 -3.30
C LEU A 176 -1.96 4.71 -3.19
N ARG A 177 -2.23 5.62 -4.12
CA ARG A 177 -3.44 6.43 -4.19
C ARG A 177 -4.32 5.96 -5.35
N VAL A 178 -5.46 5.36 -5.03
CA VAL A 178 -6.35 4.72 -6.02
C VAL A 178 -7.51 5.65 -6.33
N TYR A 179 -7.55 6.19 -7.54
CA TYR A 179 -8.65 7.00 -8.08
C TYR A 179 -9.58 6.10 -8.89
N SER A 180 -10.85 6.10 -8.56
CA SER A 180 -11.85 5.26 -9.22
C SER A 180 -13.22 5.93 -9.24
N SER A 181 -13.95 5.74 -10.33
CA SER A 181 -15.37 6.06 -10.43
C SER A 181 -16.27 4.85 -10.15
N LEU A 182 -15.67 3.75 -9.70
CA LEU A 182 -16.30 2.47 -9.45
C LEU A 182 -15.87 1.94 -8.09
N ARG A 183 -16.83 1.43 -7.31
CA ARG A 183 -16.55 0.66 -6.07
C ARG A 183 -16.52 -0.83 -6.38
N GLY A 184 -15.78 -1.60 -5.58
CA GLY A 184 -15.72 -3.06 -5.72
C GLY A 184 -17.11 -3.72 -5.66
N GLU A 185 -18.00 -3.26 -4.79
CA GLU A 185 -19.36 -3.78 -4.62
C GLU A 185 -20.23 -3.67 -5.89
N GLN A 186 -19.95 -2.72 -6.78
CA GLN A 186 -20.67 -2.53 -8.05
C GLN A 186 -20.26 -3.53 -9.14
N MET A 187 -19.21 -4.33 -8.88
CA MET A 187 -18.71 -5.33 -9.83
C MET A 187 -19.40 -6.68 -9.63
N ASP A 188 -20.23 -7.06 -10.60
CA ASP A 188 -20.95 -8.33 -10.62
C ASP A 188 -20.09 -9.45 -11.22
N LEU A 189 -19.45 -10.24 -10.36
CA LEU A 189 -18.57 -11.34 -10.76
C LEU A 189 -19.29 -12.49 -11.46
N SER A 190 -20.61 -12.58 -11.38
CA SER A 190 -21.35 -13.62 -12.13
C SER A 190 -21.27 -13.42 -13.66
N ARG A 191 -20.93 -12.19 -14.09
CA ARG A 191 -20.82 -11.78 -15.48
C ARG A 191 -19.41 -11.90 -16.07
N THR A 192 -18.47 -12.50 -15.35
CA THR A 192 -17.09 -12.65 -15.82
C THR A 192 -16.43 -13.92 -15.27
N GLN A 193 -15.54 -14.51 -16.07
CA GLN A 193 -14.68 -15.62 -15.64
C GLN A 193 -13.22 -15.17 -15.48
N ALA A 194 -12.89 -13.90 -15.76
CA ALA A 194 -11.53 -13.39 -15.73
C ALA A 194 -11.03 -13.21 -14.29
N ASN A 195 -9.94 -13.89 -13.94
CA ASN A 195 -9.30 -13.77 -12.63
C ASN A 195 -8.83 -12.35 -12.34
N GLY A 196 -8.27 -11.65 -13.35
CA GLY A 196 -7.82 -10.26 -13.18
C GLY A 196 -8.96 -9.30 -12.82
N VAL A 197 -10.18 -9.54 -13.31
CA VAL A 197 -11.36 -8.73 -12.95
C VAL A 197 -11.83 -9.05 -11.52
N ARG A 198 -11.80 -10.33 -11.14
CA ARG A 198 -12.10 -10.74 -9.75
C ARG A 198 -11.11 -10.12 -8.77
N ASP A 199 -9.83 -10.12 -9.13
CA ASP A 199 -8.79 -9.56 -8.29
C ASP A 199 -8.88 -8.04 -8.20
N LEU A 200 -9.27 -7.36 -9.29
CA LEU A 200 -9.55 -5.92 -9.26
C LEU A 200 -10.67 -5.58 -8.27
N LYS A 201 -11.78 -6.34 -8.27
CA LYS A 201 -12.85 -6.14 -7.29
C LYS A 201 -12.32 -6.19 -5.86
N HIS A 202 -11.60 -7.26 -5.53
CA HIS A 202 -11.06 -7.44 -4.18
C HIS A 202 -10.00 -6.38 -3.84
N PHE A 203 -9.22 -5.93 -4.82
CA PHE A 203 -8.27 -4.84 -4.63
C PHE A 203 -8.96 -3.50 -4.34
N LEU A 204 -10.05 -3.17 -5.05
CA LEU A 204 -10.83 -1.95 -4.77
C LEU A 204 -11.47 -2.00 -3.38
N GLU A 205 -12.02 -3.15 -2.98
CA GLU A 205 -12.54 -3.37 -1.62
C GLU A 205 -11.43 -3.21 -0.56
N PHE A 206 -10.25 -3.77 -0.82
CA PHE A 206 -9.10 -3.58 0.06
C PHE A 206 -8.65 -2.11 0.13
N ALA A 207 -8.58 -1.41 -1.00
CA ALA A 207 -8.18 -0.01 -1.04
C ALA A 207 -9.16 0.89 -0.28
N GLU A 208 -10.46 0.57 -0.31
CA GLU A 208 -11.52 1.34 0.33
C GLU A 208 -11.65 1.02 1.83
N TYR A 209 -11.59 -0.27 2.22
CA TYR A 209 -11.87 -0.73 3.58
C TYR A 209 -10.62 -1.15 4.36
N GLY A 210 -9.47 -1.14 3.71
CA GLY A 210 -8.19 -1.55 4.30
C GLY A 210 -8.10 -3.06 4.54
N PRO A 211 -7.19 -3.51 5.43
CA PRO A 211 -6.96 -4.93 5.73
C PRO A 211 -8.20 -5.69 6.21
N ARG A 212 -9.21 -4.98 6.72
CA ARG A 212 -10.48 -5.60 7.13
C ARG A 212 -11.22 -6.28 5.96
N ALA A 213 -11.04 -5.78 4.74
CA ALA A 213 -11.59 -6.44 3.55
C ALA A 213 -10.93 -7.81 3.28
N LEU A 214 -9.68 -8.00 3.71
CA LEU A 214 -8.98 -9.28 3.66
C LEU A 214 -9.30 -10.18 4.87
N ALA A 215 -9.74 -9.61 5.99
CA ALA A 215 -9.94 -10.27 7.28
C ALA A 215 -11.17 -11.18 7.36
N GLN A 216 -12.04 -11.17 6.34
CA GLN A 216 -13.03 -12.26 6.22
C GLN A 216 -12.37 -13.62 5.94
N ALA A 217 -11.05 -13.64 5.67
CA ALA A 217 -10.27 -14.86 5.46
C ALA A 217 -9.27 -15.18 6.59
N HIS A 218 -8.92 -14.22 7.45
CA HIS A 218 -7.99 -14.45 8.57
C HIS A 218 -8.43 -13.69 9.81
N HIS A 219 -8.87 -14.43 10.84
CA HIS A 219 -8.95 -13.93 12.20
C HIS A 219 -7.52 -13.70 12.71
N GLY A 220 -7.18 -12.47 13.07
CA GLY A 220 -6.01 -12.22 13.88
C GLY A 220 -5.10 -11.10 13.43
N SER A 221 -5.30 -9.93 14.00
CA SER A 221 -4.23 -8.94 14.20
C SER A 221 -4.24 -8.39 15.64
N GLN A 222 -4.83 -9.13 16.56
CA GLN A 222 -4.57 -9.08 18.00
C GLN A 222 -4.53 -10.55 18.43
N GLY A 223 -3.38 -11.19 18.19
CA GLY A 223 -3.12 -12.53 18.69
C GLY A 223 -3.04 -12.50 20.22
N ASP A 224 -3.44 -13.59 20.85
CA ASP A 224 -3.10 -13.85 22.24
C ASP A 224 -1.57 -13.88 22.39
N PHE A 225 -1.07 -13.62 23.61
CA PHE A 225 0.35 -13.73 23.91
C PHE A 225 0.90 -15.10 23.49
N GLU A 226 2.00 -15.13 22.77
CA GLU A 226 2.65 -16.40 22.39
C GLU A 226 3.41 -17.03 23.56
N SER A 227 3.69 -16.24 24.60
CA SER A 227 4.39 -16.73 25.80
C SER A 227 3.89 -16.09 27.10
N PRO A 228 3.98 -16.80 28.25
CA PRO A 228 3.73 -16.21 29.57
C PRO A 228 4.67 -15.04 29.89
N PHE A 229 5.84 -14.99 29.27
CA PHE A 229 6.80 -13.91 29.45
C PHE A 229 6.31 -12.62 28.81
N GLU A 230 5.80 -12.67 27.58
CA GLU A 230 5.17 -11.52 26.91
C GLU A 230 4.03 -10.94 27.74
N SER A 231 3.13 -11.82 28.24
CA SER A 231 2.03 -11.43 29.13
C SER A 231 2.53 -10.71 30.40
N SER A 232 3.63 -11.18 31.00
CA SER A 232 4.21 -10.59 32.18
C SER A 232 4.79 -9.19 31.90
N VAL A 233 5.46 -9.02 30.74
CA VAL A 233 6.01 -7.75 30.29
C VAL A 233 4.87 -6.76 29.98
N ALA A 234 3.84 -7.18 29.23
CA ALA A 234 2.68 -6.36 28.94
C ALA A 234 1.97 -5.88 30.22
N ALA A 235 1.78 -6.77 31.19
CA ALA A 235 1.20 -6.43 32.49
C ALA A 235 2.07 -5.43 33.28
N ALA A 236 3.40 -5.55 33.20
CA ALA A 236 4.32 -4.62 33.84
C ALA A 236 4.25 -3.22 33.21
N LEU A 237 4.19 -3.14 31.88
CA LEU A 237 4.01 -1.89 31.16
C LEU A 237 2.65 -1.25 31.49
N GLY A 238 1.57 -2.05 31.50
CA GLY A 238 0.22 -1.60 31.87
C GLY A 238 0.15 -1.01 33.28
N ARG A 239 0.82 -1.62 34.28
CA ARG A 239 0.93 -1.06 35.64
C ARG A 239 1.62 0.30 35.71
N LYS A 240 2.48 0.60 34.71
CA LYS A 240 3.14 1.90 34.58
C LYS A 240 2.31 2.91 33.75
N GLY A 241 1.11 2.54 33.34
CA GLY A 241 0.19 3.40 32.59
C GLY A 241 0.37 3.37 31.07
N TRP A 242 1.20 2.46 30.53
CA TRP A 242 1.36 2.31 29.08
C TRP A 242 0.25 1.45 28.49
N GLN A 243 -0.32 1.91 27.38
CA GLN A 243 -1.18 1.08 26.55
C GLN A 243 -0.33 0.23 25.62
N VAL A 244 -0.63 -1.07 25.55
CA VAL A 244 0.17 -2.04 24.80
C VAL A 244 -0.74 -2.86 23.90
N HIS A 245 -0.33 -3.05 22.66
CA HIS A 245 -0.93 -4.00 21.72
C HIS A 245 0.00 -5.18 21.53
N THR A 246 -0.56 -6.37 21.32
CA THR A 246 0.18 -7.63 21.18
C THR A 246 0.31 -8.03 19.73
N GLN A 247 1.39 -8.75 19.38
CA GLN A 247 1.59 -9.41 18.10
C GLN A 247 1.35 -8.49 16.90
N ILE A 248 2.11 -7.40 16.82
CA ILE A 248 1.97 -6.38 15.78
C ILE A 248 2.51 -6.91 14.43
N GLY A 249 1.67 -6.97 13.42
CA GLY A 249 1.99 -7.40 12.05
C GLY A 249 1.10 -8.53 11.55
N ALA A 250 0.98 -8.67 10.23
CA ALA A 250 0.10 -9.64 9.57
C ALA A 250 0.82 -10.90 9.09
N SER A 251 2.15 -10.93 9.15
CA SER A 251 2.98 -12.07 8.72
C SER A 251 3.56 -12.86 9.89
N SER A 252 4.37 -13.88 9.58
CA SER A 252 5.13 -14.63 10.59
C SER A 252 6.18 -13.82 11.33
N PHE A 253 6.48 -12.59 10.87
CA PHE A 253 7.38 -11.65 11.56
C PHE A 253 6.53 -10.56 12.21
N ARG A 254 6.23 -10.77 13.50
CA ARG A 254 5.48 -9.82 14.32
C ARG A 254 6.41 -9.21 15.35
N VAL A 255 6.12 -7.98 15.75
CA VAL A 255 6.68 -7.39 16.96
C VAL A 255 5.83 -7.87 18.12
N ASP A 256 6.43 -8.46 19.15
CA ASP A 256 5.69 -9.11 20.25
C ASP A 256 4.75 -8.14 20.95
N LEU A 257 5.22 -6.94 21.29
CA LEU A 257 4.40 -5.89 21.91
C LEU A 257 4.68 -4.54 21.26
N GLY A 258 3.63 -3.77 20.92
CA GLY A 258 3.72 -2.37 20.51
C GLY A 258 3.23 -1.46 21.63
N VAL A 259 4.09 -0.59 22.13
CA VAL A 259 3.72 0.45 23.10
C VAL A 259 3.09 1.62 22.35
N VAL A 260 1.82 1.92 22.63
CA VAL A 260 1.09 2.98 21.96
C VAL A 260 1.67 4.35 22.34
N HIS A 261 1.83 5.24 21.36
CA HIS A 261 2.32 6.59 21.61
C HIS A 261 1.26 7.41 22.36
N PRO A 262 1.60 8.06 23.50
CA PRO A 262 0.62 8.76 24.31
C PRO A 262 0.05 10.02 23.62
N ASP A 263 0.86 10.71 22.81
CA ASP A 263 0.51 12.02 22.22
C ASP A 263 0.15 11.94 20.74
N PHE A 264 0.43 10.83 20.07
CA PHE A 264 0.17 10.66 18.64
C PHE A 264 -0.70 9.43 18.41
N ALA A 265 -1.99 9.64 18.12
CA ALA A 265 -2.89 8.56 17.75
C ALA A 265 -2.36 7.81 16.53
N GLY A 266 -2.57 6.48 16.51
CA GLY A 266 -2.17 5.64 15.38
C GLY A 266 -0.67 5.40 15.24
N ARG A 267 0.14 5.72 16.25
CA ARG A 267 1.58 5.44 16.27
C ARG A 267 1.98 4.61 17.47
N TYR A 268 3.01 3.81 17.29
CA TYR A 268 3.71 3.16 18.39
C TYR A 268 4.93 3.99 18.78
N LEU A 269 5.12 4.13 20.11
CA LEU A 269 6.32 4.73 20.71
C LEU A 269 7.51 3.80 20.56
N ALA A 270 7.29 2.51 20.82
CA ALA A 270 8.32 1.48 20.75
C ALA A 270 7.71 0.11 20.44
N GLY A 271 8.50 -0.76 19.80
CA GLY A 271 8.28 -2.19 19.71
C GLY A 271 9.12 -2.92 20.77
N VAL A 272 8.49 -3.84 21.49
CA VAL A 272 9.18 -4.66 22.49
C VAL A 272 9.25 -6.10 21.97
N GLU A 273 10.47 -6.63 21.92
CA GLU A 273 10.77 -8.03 21.61
C GLU A 273 11.08 -8.77 22.91
N CYS A 274 10.37 -9.85 23.17
CA CYS A 274 10.44 -10.64 24.39
C CYS A 274 11.24 -11.92 24.15
N ASP A 275 12.54 -11.89 24.37
CA ASP A 275 13.44 -13.01 24.11
C ASP A 275 13.46 -14.04 25.26
N GLY A 276 12.96 -15.26 25.00
CA GLY A 276 13.04 -16.38 25.93
C GLY A 276 14.42 -17.06 25.95
N ALA A 277 14.78 -17.68 27.08
CA ALA A 277 16.08 -18.32 27.31
C ALA A 277 16.45 -19.46 26.32
N THR A 278 15.48 -19.99 25.57
CA THR A 278 15.65 -21.12 24.65
C THR A 278 16.00 -20.70 23.21
N TYR A 279 15.89 -19.42 22.85
CA TYR A 279 15.92 -18.96 21.44
C TYR A 279 17.31 -18.84 20.81
N HIS A 280 18.41 -18.86 21.58
CA HIS A 280 19.74 -18.41 21.11
C HIS A 280 20.79 -19.51 20.92
N ARG A 281 20.44 -20.68 20.47
CA ARG A 281 21.44 -21.77 20.32
C ARG A 281 22.19 -21.83 18.98
N SER A 282 21.81 -21.05 17.93
CA SER A 282 22.51 -21.09 16.65
C SER A 282 23.01 -19.72 16.19
N ALA A 283 24.21 -19.68 15.59
CA ALA A 283 24.79 -18.46 14.99
C ALA A 283 23.89 -17.86 13.90
N THR A 284 23.23 -18.70 13.12
CA THR A 284 22.31 -18.33 12.03
C THR A 284 21.00 -17.68 12.54
N ALA A 285 20.58 -17.96 13.77
CA ALA A 285 19.44 -17.28 14.39
C ALA A 285 19.81 -15.83 14.77
N ARG A 286 20.99 -15.64 15.36
CA ARG A 286 21.49 -14.30 15.75
C ARG A 286 21.66 -13.35 14.57
N ASP A 287 22.14 -13.85 13.44
CA ASP A 287 22.31 -13.03 12.23
C ASP A 287 20.96 -12.63 11.63
N ARG A 288 19.97 -13.53 11.65
CA ARG A 288 18.60 -13.22 11.25
C ARG A 288 17.94 -12.18 12.15
N ASP A 289 18.14 -12.28 13.46
CA ASP A 289 17.60 -11.34 14.45
C ASP A 289 18.19 -9.95 14.29
N LYS A 290 19.50 -9.84 14.06
CA LYS A 290 20.16 -8.55 13.79
C LYS A 290 19.63 -7.90 12.51
N LEU A 291 19.49 -8.69 11.43
CA LEU A 291 18.97 -8.18 10.17
C LEU A 291 17.49 -7.73 10.33
N ARG A 292 16.68 -8.51 11.08
CA ARG A 292 15.31 -8.15 11.43
C ARG A 292 15.23 -6.81 12.14
N GLU A 293 16.02 -6.64 13.19
CA GLU A 293 16.07 -5.39 13.96
C GLU A 293 16.50 -4.20 13.10
N GLN A 294 17.50 -4.36 12.22
CA GLN A 294 17.93 -3.31 11.30
C GLN A 294 16.81 -2.89 10.36
N VAL A 295 16.05 -3.84 9.83
CA VAL A 295 14.90 -3.55 8.96
C VAL A 295 13.80 -2.82 9.73
N LEU A 296 13.42 -3.28 10.92
CA LEU A 296 12.41 -2.62 11.75
C LEU A 296 12.82 -1.18 12.11
N ARG A 297 14.10 -0.97 12.52
CA ARG A 297 14.62 0.38 12.77
C ARG A 297 14.62 1.25 11.51
N GLY A 298 14.95 0.67 10.34
CA GLY A 298 14.85 1.35 9.04
C GLY A 298 13.43 1.73 8.64
N LEU A 299 12.43 1.03 9.15
CA LEU A 299 11.00 1.35 9.00
C LEU A 299 10.49 2.38 10.03
N GLY A 300 11.35 2.81 10.96
CA GLY A 300 11.00 3.82 11.96
C GLY A 300 10.60 3.27 13.33
N TRP A 301 10.80 1.98 13.57
CA TRP A 301 10.58 1.42 14.91
C TRP A 301 11.72 1.76 15.86
N GLU A 302 11.39 2.19 17.07
CA GLU A 302 12.24 2.06 18.24
C GLU A 302 12.07 0.65 18.82
N ILE A 303 13.11 -0.20 18.72
CA ILE A 303 13.05 -1.59 19.20
C ILE A 303 13.78 -1.71 20.54
N VAL A 304 13.05 -2.23 21.54
CA VAL A 304 13.55 -2.57 22.86
C VAL A 304 13.50 -4.10 23.03
N ARG A 305 14.61 -4.72 23.41
CA ARG A 305 14.66 -6.15 23.71
C ARG A 305 14.65 -6.39 25.20
N ILE A 306 13.82 -7.30 25.65
CA ILE A 306 13.73 -7.72 27.05
C ILE A 306 14.01 -9.22 27.09
N TRP A 307 15.01 -9.60 27.88
CA TRP A 307 15.38 -10.99 28.05
C TRP A 307 14.67 -11.59 29.27
N SER A 308 14.26 -12.84 29.19
CA SER A 308 13.62 -13.53 30.33
C SER A 308 14.53 -13.66 31.55
N THR A 309 15.83 -13.43 31.38
CA THR A 309 16.85 -13.42 32.46
C THR A 309 17.02 -12.05 33.14
N ASP A 310 16.43 -10.99 32.57
CA ASP A 310 16.54 -9.60 33.10
C ASP A 310 15.44 -9.29 34.12
N ARG A 311 15.23 -10.20 35.09
CA ARG A 311 14.23 -10.06 36.17
C ARG A 311 14.78 -9.30 37.37
#